data_58b368d36a57787ad7c6609514685bfb
#
_entry.id   58b368d36a57787ad7c6609514685bfb
#
_cell.length_a   1.000
_cell.length_b   1.000
_cell.length_c   1.000
_cell.angle_alpha   90.00
_cell.angle_beta   90.00
_cell.angle_gamma   90.00
#
_symmetry.space_group_name_H-M   'P 1'
#
loop_
_entity.id
_entity.type
_entity.pdbx_description
1 polymer ?
#
loop_
_entity_poly.entity_id
_entity_poly.type
_entity_poly.pdbx_seq_one_letter_code
_entity_poly.pdbx_strand_id
1 'polypeptide(L)'
;MKKYDAIIIGFGKGGKTLAADLANHGWNVAVGERSTGMYGGTCINIGCIPTKALVHYAQVTGYRRPSTFEQYAEEFKQAILAKEKLTSLLREKNFKNLDDRETVTVYTGEASFRSPYEIVVKTDTDSFLLEGEKIFINTGATTIIPTI
;
A
#
# COMPACT_ATOMS: atom_id res chain seq x y z
N MET A 1 -11.54 -4.91 -23.30
CA MET A 1 -10.36 -4.08 -23.04
C MET A 1 -10.83 -2.72 -22.53
N LYS A 2 -10.34 -2.29 -21.36
CA LYS A 2 -10.66 -0.96 -20.81
C LYS A 2 -9.50 -0.01 -21.12
N LYS A 3 -9.84 1.25 -21.43
CA LYS A 3 -8.86 2.30 -21.79
C LYS A 3 -8.72 3.33 -20.68
N TYR A 4 -7.49 3.76 -20.44
CA TYR A 4 -7.12 4.75 -19.43
C TYR A 4 -6.09 5.74 -19.98
N ASP A 5 -6.13 6.98 -19.50
CA ASP A 5 -5.10 7.98 -19.80
C ASP A 5 -3.78 7.58 -19.12
N ALA A 6 -3.90 6.98 -17.92
CA ALA A 6 -2.74 6.46 -17.19
C ALA A 6 -3.02 5.12 -16.50
N ILE A 7 -2.01 4.24 -16.51
CA ILE A 7 -1.98 3.02 -15.69
C ILE A 7 -0.79 3.12 -14.73
N ILE A 8 -1.02 2.91 -13.44
CA ILE A 8 0.02 2.93 -12.41
C ILE A 8 0.13 1.54 -11.81
N ILE A 9 1.31 0.93 -11.89
CA ILE A 9 1.60 -0.39 -11.34
C ILE A 9 2.27 -0.23 -9.98
N GLY A 10 1.53 -0.52 -8.91
CA GLY A 10 1.92 -0.39 -7.51
C GLY A 10 1.26 0.78 -6.79
N PHE A 11 0.62 0.47 -5.65
CA PHE A 11 -0.12 1.41 -4.80
C PHE A 11 0.78 2.06 -3.73
N GLY A 12 2.07 2.17 -4.00
CA GLY A 12 3.03 2.83 -3.11
C GLY A 12 2.84 4.35 -3.05
N LYS A 13 3.65 5.02 -2.22
CA LYS A 13 3.51 6.47 -1.98
C LYS A 13 3.54 7.30 -3.28
N GLY A 14 4.47 7.02 -4.17
CA GLY A 14 4.57 7.73 -5.46
C GLY A 14 3.34 7.49 -6.33
N GLY A 15 2.97 6.20 -6.53
CA GLY A 15 1.86 5.81 -7.41
C GLY A 15 0.52 6.36 -6.94
N LYS A 16 0.18 6.21 -5.65
CA LYS A 16 -1.10 6.74 -5.13
C LYS A 16 -1.19 8.27 -5.19
N THR A 17 -0.07 8.97 -4.97
CA THR A 17 -0.03 10.44 -5.03
C THR A 17 -0.22 10.91 -6.46
N LEU A 18 0.48 10.28 -7.40
CA LEU A 18 0.33 10.56 -8.84
C LEU A 18 -1.09 10.24 -9.32
N ALA A 19 -1.66 9.09 -8.93
CA ALA A 19 -3.03 8.73 -9.30
C ALA A 19 -4.05 9.78 -8.85
N ALA A 20 -3.93 10.24 -7.60
CA ALA A 20 -4.82 11.27 -7.06
C ALA A 20 -4.65 12.61 -7.79
N ASP A 21 -3.42 12.99 -8.12
CA ASP A 21 -3.12 14.22 -8.84
C ASP A 21 -3.66 14.20 -10.27
N LEU A 22 -3.41 13.12 -11.01
CA LEU A 22 -3.94 12.94 -12.37
C LEU A 22 -5.47 12.94 -12.38
N ALA A 23 -6.10 12.27 -11.41
CA ALA A 23 -7.55 12.26 -11.27
C ALA A 23 -8.12 13.67 -11.00
N ASN A 24 -7.44 14.48 -10.18
CA ASN A 24 -7.82 15.88 -9.95
C ASN A 24 -7.74 16.74 -11.22
N HIS A 25 -6.93 16.34 -12.19
CA HIS A 25 -6.84 16.95 -13.52
C HIS A 25 -7.78 16.31 -14.56
N GLY A 26 -8.70 15.47 -14.11
CA GLY A 26 -9.74 14.87 -14.97
C GLY A 26 -9.28 13.64 -15.77
N TRP A 27 -8.10 13.08 -15.47
CA TRP A 27 -7.61 11.87 -16.12
C TRP A 27 -8.32 10.62 -15.61
N ASN A 28 -8.55 9.68 -16.52
CA ASN A 28 -9.07 8.35 -16.19
C ASN A 28 -7.87 7.43 -15.88
N VAL A 29 -7.76 6.99 -14.62
CA VAL A 29 -6.57 6.32 -14.10
C VAL A 29 -6.88 4.92 -13.61
N ALA A 30 -6.08 3.92 -14.03
CA ALA A 30 -6.06 2.60 -13.40
C ALA A 30 -4.87 2.48 -12.44
N VAL A 31 -5.11 1.89 -11.27
CA VAL A 31 -4.05 1.58 -10.30
C VAL A 31 -4.08 0.08 -10.01
N GLY A 32 -2.98 -0.62 -10.31
CA GLY A 32 -2.81 -2.03 -9.99
C GLY A 32 -2.02 -2.23 -8.69
N GLU A 33 -2.52 -3.06 -7.77
CA GLU A 33 -1.80 -3.47 -6.57
C GLU A 33 -1.99 -4.98 -6.34
N ARG A 34 -0.90 -5.71 -6.18
CA ARG A 34 -0.97 -7.18 -6.08
C ARG A 34 -1.51 -7.69 -4.74
N SER A 35 -1.53 -6.86 -3.69
CA SER A 35 -1.89 -7.30 -2.35
C SER A 35 -2.75 -6.27 -1.62
N THR A 36 -3.91 -6.70 -1.13
CA THR A 36 -4.76 -5.89 -0.25
C THR A 36 -4.03 -5.42 1.02
N GLY A 37 -3.01 -6.15 1.44
CA GLY A 37 -2.16 -5.82 2.58
C GLY A 37 -1.15 -4.69 2.30
N MET A 38 -1.03 -4.21 1.05
CA MET A 38 0.00 -3.25 0.65
C MET A 38 -0.54 -1.91 0.15
N TYR A 39 -1.84 -1.64 0.25
CA TYR A 39 -2.37 -0.31 -0.08
C TYR A 39 -1.67 0.79 0.73
N GLY A 40 -1.11 1.77 0.05
CA GLY A 40 -0.25 2.82 0.61
C GLY A 40 1.24 2.49 0.63
N GLY A 41 1.62 1.26 0.25
CA GLY A 41 2.99 0.82 0.04
C GLY A 41 3.79 0.56 1.31
N THR A 42 5.08 0.37 1.13
CA THR A 42 6.05 -0.03 2.18
C THR A 42 6.06 0.91 3.38
N CYS A 43 5.93 2.22 3.16
CA CYS A 43 5.96 3.21 4.24
C CYS A 43 4.85 2.98 5.28
N ILE A 44 3.63 2.67 4.83
CA ILE A 44 2.49 2.44 5.73
C ILE A 44 2.52 1.05 6.34
N ASN A 45 2.88 0.04 5.55
CA ASN A 45 2.63 -1.35 5.90
C ASN A 45 3.84 -2.07 6.52
N ILE A 46 5.07 -1.67 6.17
CA ILE A 46 6.29 -2.42 6.55
C ILE A 46 7.31 -1.55 7.29
N GLY A 47 7.55 -0.33 6.80
CA GLY A 47 8.68 0.49 7.24
C GLY A 47 8.32 1.64 8.18
N CYS A 48 8.05 2.81 7.62
CA CYS A 48 8.01 4.07 8.36
C CYS A 48 6.99 4.08 9.51
N ILE A 49 5.74 3.76 9.23
CA ILE A 49 4.65 3.87 10.20
C ILE A 49 4.75 2.78 11.28
N PRO A 50 4.90 1.48 10.94
CA PRO A 50 5.06 0.45 11.95
C PRO A 50 6.25 0.69 12.88
N THR A 51 7.41 1.05 12.32
CA THR A 51 8.62 1.31 13.10
C THR A 51 8.44 2.51 14.05
N LYS A 52 7.91 3.64 13.54
CA LYS A 52 7.68 4.82 14.37
C LYS A 52 6.64 4.58 15.46
N ALA A 53 5.60 3.81 15.18
CA ALA A 53 4.62 3.42 16.19
C ALA A 53 5.27 2.63 17.32
N LEU A 54 6.06 1.59 17.00
CA LEU A 54 6.74 0.78 18.00
C LEU A 54 7.76 1.59 18.82
N VAL A 55 8.54 2.47 18.17
CA VAL A 55 9.46 3.37 18.87
C VAL A 55 8.72 4.30 19.84
N HIS A 56 7.59 4.86 19.41
CA HIS A 56 6.74 5.69 20.29
C HIS A 56 6.24 4.91 21.51
N TYR A 57 5.70 3.71 21.30
CA TYR A 57 5.21 2.88 22.41
C TYR A 57 6.35 2.44 23.34
N ALA A 58 7.53 2.14 22.81
CA ALA A 58 8.70 1.83 23.63
C ALA A 58 9.10 3.02 24.55
N GLN A 59 9.04 4.25 24.03
CA GLN A 59 9.27 5.45 24.83
C GLN A 59 8.21 5.63 25.91
N VAL A 60 6.93 5.43 25.60
CA VAL A 60 5.82 5.50 26.58
C VAL A 60 6.01 4.46 27.68
N THR A 61 6.36 3.21 27.33
CA THR A 61 6.67 2.16 28.30
C THR A 61 7.86 2.56 29.19
N GLY A 62 8.90 3.18 28.63
CA GLY A 62 10.03 3.71 29.39
C GLY A 62 9.63 4.76 30.45
N TYR A 63 8.63 5.59 30.17
CA TYR A 63 8.08 6.54 31.15
C TYR A 63 7.23 5.85 32.24
N ARG A 64 6.49 4.79 31.91
CA ARG A 64 5.67 4.01 32.85
C ARG A 64 6.51 3.17 33.80
N ARG A 65 7.74 2.82 33.41
CA ARG A 65 8.72 2.05 34.20
C ARG A 65 8.15 0.74 34.77
N PRO A 66 7.72 -0.21 33.93
CA PRO A 66 7.32 -1.53 34.41
C PRO A 66 8.44 -2.14 35.26
N SER A 67 8.10 -2.92 36.28
CA SER A 67 9.06 -3.49 37.23
C SER A 67 9.32 -4.97 37.02
N THR A 68 8.45 -5.67 36.24
CA THR A 68 8.59 -7.10 35.98
C THR A 68 8.61 -7.40 34.48
N PHE A 69 9.14 -8.57 34.12
CA PHE A 69 9.14 -9.05 32.73
C PHE A 69 7.73 -9.16 32.17
N GLU A 70 6.77 -9.66 32.96
CA GLU A 70 5.38 -9.84 32.56
C GLU A 70 4.73 -8.50 32.21
N GLN A 71 5.04 -7.44 32.95
CA GLN A 71 4.55 -6.10 32.66
C GLN A 71 5.13 -5.57 31.34
N TYR A 72 6.44 -5.76 31.11
CA TYR A 72 7.06 -5.40 29.82
C TYR A 72 6.48 -6.19 28.65
N ALA A 73 6.23 -7.49 28.83
CA ALA A 73 5.64 -8.34 27.80
C ALA A 73 4.21 -7.89 27.44
N GLU A 74 3.41 -7.50 28.44
CA GLU A 74 2.06 -6.96 28.19
C GLU A 74 2.10 -5.60 27.49
N GLU A 75 2.97 -4.68 27.89
CA GLU A 75 3.15 -3.39 27.20
C GLU A 75 3.58 -3.60 25.74
N PHE A 76 4.48 -4.55 25.46
CA PHE A 76 4.89 -4.89 24.10
C PHE A 76 3.74 -5.46 23.27
N LYS A 77 2.94 -6.35 23.84
CA LYS A 77 1.75 -6.91 23.18
C LYS A 77 0.75 -5.80 22.83
N GLN A 78 0.49 -4.88 23.75
CA GLN A 78 -0.38 -3.72 23.48
C GLN A 78 0.19 -2.81 22.39
N ALA A 79 1.51 -2.61 22.35
CA ALA A 79 2.18 -1.85 21.30
C ALA A 79 2.00 -2.50 19.92
N ILE A 80 2.11 -3.83 19.83
CA ILE A 80 1.88 -4.57 18.58
C ILE A 80 0.43 -4.41 18.12
N LEU A 81 -0.55 -4.61 19.00
CA LEU A 81 -1.97 -4.46 18.65
C LEU A 81 -2.30 -3.03 18.18
N ALA A 82 -1.76 -2.03 18.87
CA ALA A 82 -1.96 -0.63 18.49
C ALA A 82 -1.32 -0.29 17.14
N LYS A 83 -0.11 -0.80 16.88
CA LYS A 83 0.57 -0.69 15.58
C LYS A 83 -0.27 -1.32 14.46
N GLU A 84 -0.81 -2.52 14.67
CA GLU A 84 -1.64 -3.23 13.68
C GLU A 84 -2.94 -2.49 13.38
N LYS A 85 -3.60 -1.98 14.44
CA LYS A 85 -4.80 -1.15 14.28
C LYS A 85 -4.50 0.12 13.46
N LEU A 86 -3.41 0.81 13.77
CA LEU A 86 -2.98 2.00 13.05
C LEU A 86 -2.69 1.71 11.57
N THR A 87 -1.91 0.67 11.28
CA THR A 87 -1.55 0.32 9.89
C THR A 87 -2.78 -0.10 9.08
N SER A 88 -3.70 -0.88 9.68
CA SER A 88 -4.95 -1.28 9.03
C SER A 88 -5.83 -0.09 8.71
N LEU A 89 -6.01 0.84 9.65
CA LEU A 89 -6.77 2.06 9.44
C LEU A 89 -6.19 2.92 8.31
N LEU A 90 -4.87 3.10 8.29
CA LEU A 90 -4.20 3.89 7.26
C LEU A 90 -4.25 3.22 5.90
N ARG A 91 -4.17 1.90 5.83
CA ARG A 91 -4.32 1.10 4.62
C ARG A 91 -5.70 1.31 4.00
N GLU A 92 -6.76 1.14 4.80
CA GLU A 92 -8.13 1.37 4.38
C GLU A 92 -8.36 2.82 3.90
N LYS A 93 -7.89 3.80 4.66
CA LYS A 93 -7.98 5.20 4.29
C LYS A 93 -7.29 5.51 2.96
N ASN A 94 -6.11 4.91 2.71
CA ASN A 94 -5.41 5.10 1.45
C ASN A 94 -6.14 4.44 0.27
N PHE A 95 -6.73 3.26 0.48
CA PHE A 95 -7.55 2.60 -0.53
C PHE A 95 -8.75 3.47 -0.90
N LYS A 96 -9.58 3.85 0.07
CA LYS A 96 -10.76 4.69 -0.14
C LYS A 96 -10.44 6.02 -0.79
N ASN A 97 -9.32 6.64 -0.47
CA ASN A 97 -8.92 7.92 -1.08
C ASN A 97 -8.79 7.86 -2.61
N LEU A 98 -8.48 6.68 -3.16
CA LEU A 98 -8.45 6.47 -4.60
C LEU A 98 -9.75 5.84 -5.13
N ASP A 99 -10.25 4.81 -4.47
CA ASP A 99 -11.40 4.03 -4.91
C ASP A 99 -12.71 4.83 -4.93
N ASP A 100 -12.85 5.82 -4.03
CA ASP A 100 -14.01 6.72 -3.98
C ASP A 100 -14.00 7.78 -5.12
N ARG A 101 -12.99 7.82 -6.00
CA ARG A 101 -12.89 8.77 -7.10
C ARG A 101 -13.50 8.19 -8.37
N GLU A 102 -14.43 8.89 -9.00
CA GLU A 102 -15.11 8.42 -10.22
C GLU A 102 -14.15 8.11 -11.38
N THR A 103 -13.01 8.82 -11.46
CA THR A 103 -12.04 8.68 -12.54
C THR A 103 -10.89 7.73 -12.19
N VAL A 104 -10.93 7.06 -11.03
CA VAL A 104 -9.91 6.08 -10.64
C VAL A 104 -10.53 4.70 -10.52
N THR A 105 -9.85 3.70 -11.09
CA THR A 105 -10.21 2.29 -10.87
C THR A 105 -9.03 1.57 -10.22
N VAL A 106 -9.26 1.00 -9.05
CA VAL A 106 -8.24 0.18 -8.38
C VAL A 106 -8.46 -1.30 -8.72
N TYR A 107 -7.39 -1.95 -9.21
CA TYR A 107 -7.35 -3.38 -9.49
C TYR A 107 -6.45 -4.08 -8.48
N THR A 108 -7.02 -5.01 -7.71
CA THR A 108 -6.24 -5.87 -6.81
C THR A 108 -5.83 -7.13 -7.54
N GLY A 109 -4.58 -7.17 -7.99
CA GLY A 109 -4.06 -8.29 -8.76
C GLY A 109 -2.64 -8.04 -9.26
N GLU A 110 -2.03 -9.09 -9.80
CA GLU A 110 -0.70 -9.03 -10.37
C GLU A 110 -0.75 -8.45 -11.77
N ALA A 111 -0.04 -7.33 -11.96
CA ALA A 111 0.05 -6.64 -13.24
C ALA A 111 1.28 -7.12 -14.04
N SER A 112 1.08 -7.38 -15.33
CA SER A 112 2.14 -7.72 -16.28
C SER A 112 1.94 -7.02 -17.61
N PHE A 113 3.04 -6.68 -18.30
CA PHE A 113 3.00 -6.13 -19.65
C PHE A 113 2.62 -7.21 -20.67
N ARG A 114 1.68 -6.89 -21.54
CA ARG A 114 1.39 -7.64 -22.76
C ARG A 114 2.01 -6.97 -24.00
N SER A 115 2.02 -5.64 -23.99
CA SER A 115 2.66 -4.80 -25.02
C SER A 115 3.13 -3.49 -24.36
N PRO A 116 3.79 -2.57 -25.08
CA PRO A 116 4.21 -1.28 -24.51
C PRO A 116 3.08 -0.43 -23.93
N TYR A 117 1.83 -0.66 -24.35
CA TYR A 117 0.65 0.10 -23.93
C TYR A 117 -0.42 -0.76 -23.29
N GLU A 118 -0.23 -2.08 -23.20
CA GLU A 118 -1.22 -3.01 -22.67
C GLU A 118 -0.70 -3.71 -21.42
N ILE A 119 -1.53 -3.66 -20.36
CA ILE A 119 -1.29 -4.34 -19.10
C ILE A 119 -2.39 -5.38 -18.87
N VAL A 120 -1.98 -6.58 -18.48
CA VAL A 120 -2.89 -7.60 -17.95
C VAL A 120 -2.79 -7.58 -16.44
N VAL A 121 -3.93 -7.39 -15.75
CA VAL A 121 -4.02 -7.56 -14.30
C VAL A 121 -4.77 -8.84 -14.00
N LYS A 122 -4.08 -9.80 -13.38
CA LYS A 122 -4.67 -11.07 -12.90
C LYS A 122 -5.06 -10.94 -11.45
N THR A 123 -6.34 -11.08 -11.16
CA THR A 123 -6.87 -11.22 -9.81
C THR A 123 -7.05 -12.70 -9.46
N ASP A 124 -7.54 -13.01 -8.27
CA ASP A 124 -7.82 -14.40 -7.87
C ASP A 124 -8.92 -15.08 -8.72
N THR A 125 -9.83 -14.29 -9.28
CA THR A 125 -11.00 -14.80 -10.03
C THR A 125 -10.99 -14.41 -11.50
N ASP A 126 -10.37 -13.29 -11.86
CA ASP A 126 -10.51 -12.67 -13.17
C ASP A 126 -9.18 -12.23 -13.77
N SER A 127 -9.22 -11.88 -15.05
CA SER A 127 -8.10 -11.27 -15.76
C SER A 127 -8.61 -10.07 -16.57
N PHE A 128 -8.04 -8.90 -16.32
CA PHE A 128 -8.42 -7.65 -16.96
C PHE A 128 -7.33 -7.20 -17.93
N LEU A 129 -7.71 -6.96 -19.18
CA LEU A 129 -6.83 -6.34 -20.17
C LEU A 129 -7.11 -4.83 -20.19
N LEU A 130 -6.08 -4.05 -19.87
CA LEU A 130 -6.10 -2.60 -19.77
C LEU A 130 -5.15 -2.01 -20.84
N GLU A 131 -5.60 -0.96 -21.52
CA GLU A 131 -4.78 -0.14 -22.43
C GLU A 131 -4.57 1.23 -21.81
N GLY A 132 -3.34 1.71 -21.75
CA GLY A 132 -2.99 3.02 -21.19
C GLY A 132 -2.12 3.84 -22.13
N GLU A 133 -2.41 5.13 -22.26
CA GLU A 133 -1.55 6.04 -23.00
C GLU A 133 -0.20 6.24 -22.32
N LYS A 134 -0.21 6.24 -20.98
CA LYS A 134 0.98 6.35 -20.13
C LYS A 134 0.97 5.26 -19.06
N ILE A 135 2.10 4.60 -18.87
CA ILE A 135 2.25 3.55 -17.88
C ILE A 135 3.37 3.93 -16.90
N PHE A 136 3.06 3.93 -15.61
CA PHE A 136 3.98 4.25 -14.53
C PHE A 136 4.29 3.01 -13.70
N ILE A 137 5.57 2.64 -13.60
CA ILE A 137 6.04 1.52 -12.80
C ILE A 137 6.45 2.03 -11.43
N ASN A 138 5.68 1.65 -10.40
CA ASN A 138 5.89 2.08 -9.01
C ASN A 138 5.88 0.86 -8.06
N THR A 139 6.48 -0.25 -8.50
CA THR A 139 6.46 -1.55 -7.80
C THR A 139 7.32 -1.59 -6.55
N GLY A 140 8.23 -0.61 -6.39
CA GLY A 140 9.11 -0.51 -5.23
C GLY A 140 10.21 -1.58 -5.21
N ALA A 141 10.61 -1.98 -4.00
CA ALA A 141 11.65 -2.97 -3.76
C ALA A 141 11.23 -3.94 -2.66
N THR A 142 11.76 -5.14 -2.70
CA THR A 142 11.59 -6.17 -1.67
C THR A 142 12.93 -6.41 -0.97
N THR A 143 12.88 -6.62 0.34
CA THR A 143 14.06 -6.95 1.14
C THR A 143 14.66 -8.28 0.67
N ILE A 144 15.96 -8.28 0.40
CA ILE A 144 16.71 -9.49 0.13
C ILE A 144 17.12 -10.10 1.48
N ILE A 145 16.68 -11.34 1.74
CA ILE A 145 17.10 -12.11 2.92
C ILE A 145 18.21 -13.05 2.45
N PRO A 146 19.47 -12.85 2.90
CA PRO A 146 20.55 -13.74 2.52
C PRO A 146 20.36 -15.13 3.13
N THR A 147 20.68 -16.15 2.36
CA THR A 147 20.76 -17.54 2.85
C THR A 147 22.07 -17.70 3.61
N ILE A 148 22.02 -17.57 4.92
CA ILE A 148 23.14 -17.85 5.85
C ILE A 148 22.79 -19.02 6.73
#